data_da7b043fec96746d901e65d8f1b9d2f1
#
_entry.id   da7b043fec96746d901e65d8f1b9d2f1
#
_cell.length_a   1.000
_cell.length_b   1.000
_cell.length_c   1.000
_cell.angle_alpha   90.00
_cell.angle_beta   90.00
_cell.angle_gamma   90.00
#
_symmetry.space_group_name_H-M   'P 1'
#
loop_
_entity.id
_entity.type
_entity.pdbx_description
1 polymer ?
#
loop_
_entity_poly.entity_id
_entity_poly.type
_entity_poly.pdbx_seq_one_letter_code
_entity_poly.pdbx_strand_id
1 'polypeptide(L)' 'MISRYGIFCRVVEQGSFTRAAEELGYSQSAVSQNVRALEQETGVTLLSRRKDGVQLTQDGQEFYPYIQSIFQAEQALE' A
#
# COMPACT_ATOMS: atom_id res chain seq x y z
N MET A 1 -15.03 -2.66 -2.12
CA MET A 1 -13.74 -2.11 -2.55
C MET A 1 -12.73 -2.25 -1.42
N ILE A 2 -11.52 -2.70 -1.75
CA ILE A 2 -10.45 -2.84 -0.74
C ILE A 2 -10.02 -1.45 -0.26
N SER A 3 -9.70 -1.32 1.03
CA SER A 3 -9.32 -0.05 1.64
C SER A 3 -7.92 0.39 1.22
N ARG A 4 -7.56 1.64 1.55
CA ARG A 4 -6.20 2.15 1.30
C ARG A 4 -5.15 1.29 2.01
N TYR A 5 -5.48 0.72 3.15
CA TYR A 5 -4.57 -0.16 3.90
C TYR A 5 -4.31 -1.45 3.13
N GLY A 6 -5.36 -2.04 2.59
CA GLY A 6 -5.24 -3.24 1.78
C GLY A 6 -4.51 -2.97 0.47
N ILE A 7 -4.79 -1.85 -0.18
CA ILE A 7 -4.12 -1.46 -1.42
C ILE A 7 -2.60 -1.31 -1.15
N PHE A 8 -2.25 -0.64 -0.06
CA PHE A 8 -0.84 -0.47 0.32
C PHE A 8 -0.15 -1.83 0.51
N CYS A 9 -0.80 -2.74 1.22
CA CYS A 9 -0.25 -4.08 1.45
C CYS A 9 -0.01 -4.81 0.13
N ARG A 10 -0.92 -4.68 -0.82
CA ARG A 10 -0.76 -5.33 -2.13
C ARG A 10 0.42 -4.74 -2.90
N VAL A 11 0.61 -3.42 -2.83
CA VAL A 11 1.76 -2.77 -3.49
C VAL A 11 3.06 -3.30 -2.89
N VAL A 12 3.13 -3.41 -1.57
CA VAL A 12 4.32 -3.93 -0.90
C VAL A 12 4.60 -5.38 -1.30
N GLU A 13 3.57 -6.23 -1.28
CA GLU A 13 3.70 -7.65 -1.62
C GLU A 13 4.14 -7.84 -3.07
N GLN A 14 3.59 -7.06 -3.98
CA GLN A 14 3.94 -7.14 -5.40
C GLN A 14 5.25 -6.44 -5.72
N GLY A 15 5.68 -5.51 -4.88
CA GLY A 15 6.84 -4.67 -5.15
C GLY A 15 6.64 -3.78 -6.35
N SER A 16 5.39 -3.47 -6.71
CA SER A 16 5.07 -2.78 -7.95
C SER A 16 3.66 -2.19 -7.90
N PHE A 17 3.55 -0.91 -8.23
CA PHE A 17 2.24 -0.27 -8.38
C PHE A 17 1.46 -0.86 -9.55
N THR A 18 2.14 -1.13 -10.65
CA THR A 18 1.50 -1.68 -11.85
C THR A 18 0.92 -3.06 -11.58
N ARG A 19 1.71 -3.94 -10.95
CA ARG A 19 1.26 -5.30 -10.66
C ARG A 19 0.12 -5.30 -9.64
N ALA A 20 0.19 -4.45 -8.62
CA ALA A 20 -0.89 -4.34 -7.65
C ALA A 20 -2.18 -3.88 -8.32
N ALA A 21 -2.09 -2.89 -9.20
CA ALA A 21 -3.25 -2.39 -9.93
C ALA A 21 -3.87 -3.50 -10.79
N GLU A 22 -3.03 -4.26 -11.49
CA GLU A 22 -3.50 -5.38 -12.31
C GLU A 22 -4.20 -6.44 -11.46
N GLU A 23 -3.60 -6.81 -10.34
CA GLU A 23 -4.17 -7.79 -9.43
C GLU A 23 -5.54 -7.37 -8.92
N LEU A 24 -5.67 -6.09 -8.56
CA LEU A 24 -6.88 -5.56 -7.95
C LEU A 24 -7.94 -5.12 -8.96
N GLY A 25 -7.57 -5.02 -10.23
CA GLY A 25 -8.49 -4.52 -11.24
C GLY A 25 -8.70 -3.02 -11.18
N TYR A 26 -7.74 -2.28 -10.65
CA TYR A 26 -7.78 -0.82 -10.51
C TYR A 26 -6.81 -0.16 -11.47
N SER A 27 -7.02 1.14 -11.72
CA SER A 27 -6.03 1.90 -12.47
C SER A 27 -4.80 2.14 -11.58
N GLN A 28 -3.64 2.30 -12.21
CA GLN A 28 -2.42 2.61 -11.48
C GLN A 28 -2.56 3.94 -10.75
N SER A 29 -3.25 4.90 -11.36
CA SER A 29 -3.51 6.20 -10.76
C SER A 29 -4.30 6.07 -9.47
N ALA A 30 -5.34 5.22 -9.45
CA ALA A 30 -6.13 4.99 -8.25
C ALA A 30 -5.30 4.38 -7.14
N VAL A 31 -4.45 3.40 -7.47
CA VAL A 31 -3.56 2.77 -6.49
C VAL A 31 -2.60 3.80 -5.91
N SER A 32 -1.98 4.62 -6.78
CA SER A 32 -1.05 5.66 -6.34
C SER A 32 -1.71 6.69 -5.43
N GLN A 33 -2.95 7.10 -5.75
CA GLN A 33 -3.69 8.06 -4.93
C GLN A 33 -4.00 7.51 -3.55
N ASN A 34 -4.35 6.23 -3.47
CA ASN A 34 -4.64 5.59 -2.18
C ASN A 34 -3.41 5.48 -1.31
N VAL A 35 -2.26 5.15 -1.90
CA VAL A 35 -0.99 5.10 -1.17
C VAL A 35 -0.61 6.50 -0.68
N ARG A 36 -0.78 7.52 -1.54
CA ARG A 36 -0.49 8.89 -1.14
C ARG A 36 -1.38 9.36 0.00
N ALA A 37 -2.66 8.99 -0.02
CA ALA A 37 -3.58 9.31 1.07
C ALA A 37 -3.12 8.69 2.37
N LEU A 38 -2.62 7.46 2.33
CA LEU A 38 -2.09 6.79 3.52
C LEU A 38 -0.83 7.50 4.03
N GLU A 39 0.05 7.92 3.12
CA GLU A 39 1.25 8.68 3.51
C GLU A 39 0.89 10.01 4.15
N GLN A 40 -0.15 10.67 3.64
CA GLN A 40 -0.65 11.92 4.25
C GLN A 40 -1.22 11.66 5.64
N GLU A 41 -1.92 10.55 5.82
CA GLU A 41 -2.51 10.18 7.11
C GLU A 41 -1.41 9.93 8.15
N THR A 42 -0.34 9.25 7.77
CA THR A 42 0.78 8.92 8.67
C THR A 42 1.78 10.07 8.81
N GLY A 43 1.79 10.98 7.87
CA GLY A 43 2.71 12.11 7.87
C GLY A 43 4.12 11.79 7.41
N VAL A 44 4.34 10.59 6.86
CA VAL A 44 5.66 10.16 6.41
C VAL A 44 5.58 9.48 5.05
N THR A 45 6.71 9.41 4.35
CA THR A 45 6.82 8.66 3.11
C THR A 45 7.03 7.18 3.47
N LEU A 46 6.15 6.32 2.97
CA LEU A 46 6.16 4.90 3.30
C LEU A 46 6.83 4.05 2.22
N LEU A 47 6.78 4.49 0.97
CA LEU A 47 7.32 3.74 -0.17
C LEU A 47 8.33 4.56 -0.93
N SER A 48 9.38 3.89 -1.40
CA SER A 48 10.42 4.46 -2.23
C SER A 48 10.35 3.79 -3.60
N ARG A 49 10.25 4.59 -4.67
CA ARG A 49 10.23 4.06 -6.04
C ARG A 49 11.67 3.92 -6.54
N ARG A 50 11.95 2.74 -7.13
CA ARG A 50 13.25 2.42 -7.70
C ARG A 50 13.07 1.89 -9.12
N LYS A 51 14.16 1.76 -9.87
CA LYS A 51 14.13 1.24 -11.24
C LYS A 51 13.51 -0.14 -11.31
N ASP A 52 13.80 -0.99 -10.32
CA ASP A 52 13.37 -2.38 -10.29
C ASP A 52 12.11 -2.60 -9.46
N GLY A 53 11.45 -1.53 -9.05
CA GLY A 53 10.18 -1.67 -8.31
C GLY A 53 10.04 -0.70 -7.17
N VAL A 54 9.31 -1.14 -6.12
CA VAL A 54 8.95 -0.32 -4.98
C VAL A 54 9.38 -1.02 -3.71
N GLN A 55 9.97 -0.26 -2.78
CA GLN A 55 10.39 -0.79 -1.49
C GLN A 55 9.86 0.09 -0.36
N LEU A 56 9.71 -0.50 0.82
CA LEU A 56 9.37 0.25 2.02
C LEU A 56 10.55 1.16 2.40
N THR A 57 10.23 2.40 2.78
CA THR A 57 11.20 3.26 3.45
C THR A 57 11.42 2.73 4.87
N GLN A 58 12.35 3.32 5.63
CA GLN A 58 12.52 2.96 7.03
C GLN A 58 11.22 3.21 7.81
N ASP A 59 10.61 4.38 7.59
CA ASP A 59 9.30 4.68 8.21
C ASP A 59 8.24 3.68 7.78
N GLY A 60 8.24 3.30 6.50
CA GLY A 60 7.32 2.29 6.00
C GLY A 60 7.49 0.96 6.70
N GLN A 61 8.72 0.54 6.96
CA GLN A 61 8.99 -0.69 7.69
C GLN A 61 8.42 -0.65 9.11
N GLU A 62 8.49 0.51 9.76
CA GLU A 62 7.96 0.68 11.10
C GLU A 62 6.43 0.66 11.12
N PHE A 63 5.80 1.26 10.13
CA PHE A 63 4.33 1.32 10.05
C PHE A 63 3.69 0.06 9.50
N TYR A 64 4.41 -0.71 8.70
CA TYR A 64 3.84 -1.83 7.95
C TYR A 64 3.12 -2.86 8.84
N PRO A 65 3.68 -3.31 9.98
CA PRO A 65 2.96 -4.28 10.83
C PRO A 65 1.61 -3.74 11.30
N TYR A 66 1.52 -2.46 11.60
CA TYR A 66 0.26 -1.85 12.04
C TYR A 66 -0.74 -1.76 10.89
N ILE A 67 -0.26 -1.38 9.70
CA ILE A 67 -1.11 -1.32 8.51
C ILE A 67 -1.64 -2.71 8.17
N GLN A 68 -0.79 -3.73 8.26
CA GLN A 68 -1.20 -5.12 8.05
C GLN A 68 -2.28 -5.54 9.06
N SER A 69 -2.13 -5.14 10.33
CA SER A 69 -3.10 -5.45 11.37
C SER A 69 -4.45 -4.82 11.06
N ILE A 70 -4.45 -3.57 10.60
CA ILE A 70 -5.69 -2.89 10.21
C ILE A 70 -6.37 -3.63 9.06
N PHE A 71 -5.60 -3.99 8.03
CA PHE A 71 -6.15 -4.70 6.88
C PHE A 71 -6.70 -6.06 7.27
N GLN A 72 -5.97 -6.80 8.11
CA GLN A 72 -6.44 -8.10 8.60
C GLN A 72 -7.74 -7.97 9.37
N ALA A 73 -7.86 -6.93 10.21
CA ALA A 73 -9.09 -6.67 10.95
C ALA A 73 -10.26 -6.36 10.01
N GLU A 74 -10.00 -5.59 8.95
CA GLU A 74 -11.02 -5.30 7.94
C GLU A 74 -11.50 -6.58 7.25
N GLN A 75 -10.57 -7.46 6.90
CA GLN A 75 -10.91 -8.74 6.26
C GLN A 75 -11.73 -9.63 7.20
N ALA A 76 -11.45 -9.58 8.49
CA ALA A 76 -12.19 -10.38 9.47
C ALA A 76 -13.65 -9.96 9.62
N LEU A 77 -13.97 -8.71 9.25
CA LEU A 77 -15.34 -8.20 9.31
C LEU A 77 -16.20 -8.61 8.11
N GLU A 78 -15.60 -9.12 7.05
CA GLU A 78 -16.31 -9.50 5.83
C GLU A 78 -17.03 -10.82 5.94
#